data_b12a14add91770ac059433eb402dad68
#
_entry.id   b12a14add91770ac059433eb402dad68
#
_cell.length_a   1.000
_cell.length_b   1.000
_cell.length_c   1.000
_cell.angle_alpha   90.00
_cell.angle_beta   90.00
_cell.angle_gamma   90.00
#
_symmetry.space_group_name_H-M   'P 1'
#
loop_
_entity.id
_entity.type
_entity.pdbx_description
1 polymer ?
#
loop_
_entity_poly.entity_id
_entity_poly.type
_entity_poly.pdbx_seq_one_letter_code
_entity_poly.pdbx_strand_id
1 'polypeptide(L)' 'MPKTISIQLNGEQREVAATTLAELVAELGLERRMIAIERNLEVVPKSQYGETQLAAGDRIELVHMIGGG' A
#
# COMPACT_ATOMS: atom_id res chain seq x y z
N MET A 1 6.07 -21.36 6.05
CA MET A 1 6.76 -20.40 5.18
C MET A 1 5.84 -19.24 4.88
N PRO A 2 6.20 -18.05 5.25
CA PRO A 2 5.39 -16.92 4.87
C PRO A 2 5.42 -16.74 3.36
N LYS A 3 4.28 -16.51 2.79
CA LYS A 3 4.21 -16.17 1.38
C LYS A 3 4.40 -14.69 1.22
N THR A 4 5.28 -14.32 0.33
CA THR A 4 5.43 -12.91 -0.04
C THR A 4 5.09 -12.75 -1.51
N ILE A 5 4.73 -11.54 -1.87
CA ILE A 5 4.53 -11.17 -3.25
C ILE A 5 5.44 -9.99 -3.57
N SER A 6 5.77 -9.86 -4.84
CA SER A 6 6.58 -8.75 -5.30
C SER A 6 5.66 -7.68 -5.87
N ILE A 7 5.80 -6.47 -5.37
CA ILE A 7 5.06 -5.32 -5.89
C ILE A 7 6.05 -4.22 -6.25
N GLN A 8 5.57 -3.20 -6.94
CA GLN A 8 6.35 -1.98 -7.13
C GLN A 8 5.79 -0.93 -6.20
N LEU A 9 6.62 -0.50 -5.25
CA LEU A 9 6.23 0.53 -4.29
C LEU A 9 7.02 1.79 -4.61
N ASN A 10 6.32 2.81 -5.07
CA ASN A 10 6.95 4.08 -5.46
C ASN A 10 8.09 3.85 -6.43
N GLY A 11 7.89 2.98 -7.41
CA GLY A 11 8.87 2.72 -8.45
C GLY A 11 9.94 1.71 -8.10
N GLU A 12 9.94 1.18 -6.89
CA GLU A 12 10.94 0.21 -6.47
C GLU A 12 10.28 -1.14 -6.21
N GLN A 13 10.92 -2.17 -6.70
CA GLN A 13 10.43 -3.53 -6.46
C GLN A 13 10.61 -3.88 -4.99
N ARG A 14 9.57 -4.46 -4.39
CA ARG A 14 9.60 -4.80 -2.98
C ARG A 14 8.81 -6.07 -2.73
N GLU A 15 9.39 -6.95 -1.91
CA GLU A 15 8.69 -8.14 -1.44
C GLU A 15 7.91 -7.80 -0.18
N VAL A 16 6.65 -8.15 -0.15
CA VAL A 16 5.80 -7.85 1.01
C VAL A 16 5.01 -9.09 1.40
N ALA A 17 4.76 -9.21 2.69
CA ALA A 17 3.92 -10.28 3.23
C ALA A 17 2.46 -9.88 3.31
N ALA A 18 2.17 -8.60 3.20
CA ALA A 18 0.82 -8.09 3.29
C ALA A 18 -0.07 -8.65 2.19
N THR A 19 -1.32 -8.91 2.51
CA THR A 19 -2.30 -9.37 1.53
C THR A 19 -3.31 -8.29 1.15
N THR A 20 -3.44 -7.25 1.96
CA THR A 20 -4.32 -6.10 1.66
C THR A 20 -3.54 -4.82 1.80
N LEU A 21 -4.12 -3.72 1.28
CA LEU A 21 -3.49 -2.41 1.46
C LEU A 21 -3.41 -2.03 2.94
N ALA A 22 -4.42 -2.39 3.73
CA ALA A 22 -4.35 -2.10 5.17
C ALA A 22 -3.16 -2.80 5.81
N GLU A 23 -2.93 -4.05 5.44
CA GLU A 23 -1.78 -4.78 5.96
C GLU A 23 -0.46 -4.21 5.47
N LEU A 24 -0.43 -3.73 4.23
CA LEU A 24 0.77 -3.08 3.70
C LEU A 24 1.09 -1.82 4.50
N VAL A 25 0.10 -1.01 4.78
CA VAL A 25 0.29 0.22 5.57
C VAL A 25 0.85 -0.14 6.95
N ALA A 26 0.31 -1.19 7.57
CA ALA A 26 0.81 -1.65 8.87
C ALA A 26 2.23 -2.18 8.78
N GLU A 27 2.52 -2.95 7.74
CA GLU A 27 3.86 -3.50 7.53
C GLU A 27 4.89 -2.39 7.38
N LEU A 28 4.51 -1.28 6.75
CA LEU A 28 5.39 -0.13 6.56
C LEU A 28 5.42 0.79 7.78
N GLY A 29 4.61 0.53 8.79
CA GLY A 29 4.57 1.37 9.98
C GLY A 29 3.87 2.70 9.79
N LEU A 30 2.95 2.77 8.87
CA LEU A 30 2.35 4.04 8.47
C LEU A 30 0.89 4.19 8.86
N GLU A 31 0.38 3.34 9.77
CA GLU A 31 -1.04 3.36 10.13
C GLU A 31 -1.52 4.69 10.67
N ARG A 32 -0.62 5.43 11.31
CA ARG A 32 -0.98 6.71 11.92
C ARG A 32 -0.58 7.90 11.08
N ARG A 33 -0.14 7.66 9.86
CA ARG A 33 0.29 8.73 8.99
C ARG A 33 -0.84 9.09 8.03
N MET A 34 -0.85 10.35 7.63
CA MET A 34 -1.77 10.78 6.58
C MET A 34 -1.13 10.46 5.24
N ILE A 35 -1.71 9.49 4.56
CA ILE A 35 -1.18 9.03 3.29
C ILE A 35 -2.30 8.90 2.28
N ALA A 36 -1.92 8.96 1.01
CA ALA A 36 -2.79 8.62 -0.10
C ALA A 36 -2.16 7.50 -0.88
N ILE A 37 -2.95 6.57 -1.36
CA ILE A 37 -2.46 5.41 -2.08
C ILE A 37 -3.17 5.29 -3.43
N GLU A 38 -2.37 5.08 -4.49
CA GLU A 38 -2.89 4.65 -5.78
C GLU A 38 -2.45 3.22 -6.00
N ARG A 39 -3.36 2.42 -6.52
CA ARG A 39 -3.06 1.05 -6.93
C ARG A 39 -3.35 0.94 -8.41
N ASN A 40 -2.32 0.65 -9.18
CA ASN A 40 -2.43 0.51 -10.63
C ASN A 40 -3.10 1.74 -11.24
N LEU A 41 -2.65 2.91 -10.80
CA LEU A 41 -3.08 4.24 -11.29
C LEU A 41 -4.48 4.65 -10.83
N GLU A 42 -5.07 3.92 -9.89
CA GLU A 42 -6.36 4.28 -9.34
C GLU A 42 -6.22 4.61 -7.86
N VAL A 43 -6.77 5.74 -7.45
CA VAL A 43 -6.78 6.13 -6.04
C VAL A 43 -7.68 5.18 -5.26
N VAL A 44 -7.18 4.67 -4.17
CA VAL A 44 -7.95 3.80 -3.29
C VAL A 44 -8.33 4.60 -2.04
N PRO A 45 -9.61 4.78 -1.74
CA PRO A 45 -10.02 5.47 -0.53
C PRO A 45 -9.55 4.70 0.71
N LYS A 46 -9.21 5.44 1.75
CA LYS A 46 -8.74 4.83 2.99
C LYS A 46 -9.74 3.81 3.53
N SER A 47 -11.03 4.09 3.40
CA SER A 47 -12.08 3.18 3.88
C SER A 47 -12.06 1.83 3.17
N GLN A 48 -11.36 1.71 2.05
CA GLN A 48 -11.30 0.48 1.29
C GLN A 48 -9.97 -0.26 1.42
N TYR A 49 -9.04 0.25 2.22
CA TYR A 49 -7.73 -0.39 2.33
C TYR A 49 -7.83 -1.84 2.80
N GLY A 50 -8.73 -2.12 3.74
CA GLY A 50 -8.89 -3.47 4.27
C GLY A 50 -9.53 -4.45 3.29
N GLU A 51 -10.18 -3.93 2.29
CA GLU A 51 -10.87 -4.76 1.29
C GLU A 51 -10.09 -4.88 0.00
N THR A 52 -9.03 -4.10 -0.17
CA THR A 52 -8.26 -4.10 -1.40
C THR A 52 -7.16 -5.12 -1.33
N GLN A 53 -7.30 -6.19 -2.08
CA GLN A 53 -6.33 -7.28 -2.11
C GLN A 53 -5.15 -6.89 -2.97
N LEU A 54 -3.96 -7.18 -2.49
CA LEU A 54 -2.74 -7.01 -3.27
C LEU A 54 -2.50 -8.23 -4.14
N ALA A 55 -1.94 -8.00 -5.31
CA ALA A 55 -1.54 -9.07 -6.21
C ALA A 55 -0.10 -8.84 -6.65
N ALA A 56 0.59 -9.93 -6.96
CA ALA A 56 1.95 -9.82 -7.45
C ALA A 56 1.98 -8.95 -8.70
N GLY A 57 2.94 -8.05 -8.77
CA GLY A 57 3.07 -7.13 -9.87
C GLY A 57 2.28 -5.83 -9.72
N ASP A 58 1.51 -5.69 -8.66
CA ASP A 58 0.77 -4.44 -8.45
C ASP A 58 1.73 -3.26 -8.34
N ARG A 59 1.28 -2.15 -8.89
CA ARG A 59 1.98 -0.89 -8.80
C ARG A 59 1.31 -0.03 -7.74
N ILE A 60 2.03 0.22 -6.67
CA ILE A 60 1.51 0.99 -5.53
C ILE A 60 2.29 2.29 -5.44
N GLU A 61 1.58 3.41 -5.48
CA GLU A 61 2.15 4.72 -5.25
C GLU A 61 1.60 5.22 -3.92
N LEU A 62 2.50 5.51 -3.01
CA LEU A 62 2.12 5.95 -1.67
C LEU A 62 2.72 7.33 -1.42
N VAL A 63 1.89 8.28 -1.08
CA VAL A 63 2.31 9.66 -0.88
C VAL A 63 1.94 10.09 0.53
N HIS A 64 2.86 10.72 1.24
CA HIS A 64 2.57 11.34 2.51
C HIS A 64 1.89 12.67 2.27
N MET A 65 0.73 12.86 2.89
CA MET A 65 0.04 14.14 2.80
C MET A 65 0.55 15.03 3.90
N ILE A 66 1.13 16.14 3.50
CA ILE A 66 1.66 17.09 4.46
C ILE A 66 0.55 17.99 4.92
N GLY A 67 0.33 17.87 6.08
CA GLY A 67 -0.50 18.46 6.94
C GLY A 67 -1.24 19.52 6.86
N GLY A 68 -1.68 19.74 6.10
CA GLY A 68 -2.47 20.74 6.14
C GLY A 68 -3.57 20.83 7.06
N GLY A 69 -3.52 20.19 7.85
CA GLY A 69 -4.56 20.28 8.87
C GLY A 69 -5.87 20.34 8.40
#